data_5527965612a96047ddf5a009322c39a2
#
_entry.id   5527965612a96047ddf5a009322c39a2
#
_cell.length_a   1.000
_cell.length_b   1.000
_cell.length_c   1.000
_cell.angle_alpha   90.00
_cell.angle_beta   90.00
_cell.angle_gamma   90.00
#
_symmetry.space_group_name_H-M   'P 1'
#
loop_
_entity.id
_entity.type
_entity.pdbx_description
1 polymer ?
#
loop_
_entity_poly.entity_id
_entity_poly.type
_entity_poly.pdbx_seq_one_letter_code
_entity_poly.pdbx_strand_id
1 'polypeptide(L)'
;MPTTSFPVRLRTIDADGPIHFADFGGSGPPIVFVHGLGGSYENWLGVGAQLAEHARVLALDLPGFGRTPPAGRAITVTGIQRALHGFLKTAVGEPAILVGNSMGGLIAMTQAAREPASVAGLVLVTPALPRAPGARIELKVQTLFALYVIPGVAPLFLRNRAARLGPEGLVAELLRLLCTDGSRVPGAIRGAHVELTRARLETMPWAHRAFISATRSMLAQILRPRRYYRMIEEIVAPTLLIHGRDDRLVPLASSQALLRLQPKWSLEVFDDIGHVPQLESPARFVDAVVRWLGTQRPGVRF
;
A
#
# COMPACT_ATOMS: atom_id res chain seq x y z
N MET A 1 10.11 17.55 -22.69
CA MET A 1 9.19 16.40 -22.74
C MET A 1 7.91 16.84 -22.09
N PRO A 2 6.73 16.66 -22.70
CA PRO A 2 5.48 17.06 -22.03
C PRO A 2 5.33 16.25 -20.75
N THR A 3 5.21 16.95 -19.62
CA THR A 3 4.81 16.37 -18.34
C THR A 3 3.39 15.85 -18.49
N THR A 4 3.24 14.54 -18.56
CA THR A 4 1.91 13.90 -18.55
C THR A 4 1.25 14.27 -17.22
N SER A 5 0.39 15.27 -17.25
CA SER A 5 -0.38 15.70 -16.08
C SER A 5 -1.46 14.64 -15.81
N PHE A 6 -1.34 13.92 -14.72
CA PHE A 6 -2.44 13.08 -14.24
C PHE A 6 -3.57 13.98 -13.72
N PRO A 7 -4.84 13.71 -14.03
CA PRO A 7 -5.98 14.47 -13.53
C PRO A 7 -6.19 14.19 -12.03
N VAL A 8 -5.39 14.83 -11.18
CA VAL A 8 -5.41 14.63 -9.73
C VAL A 8 -5.25 15.96 -9.02
N ARG A 9 -6.04 16.20 -7.98
CA ARG A 9 -5.91 17.38 -7.11
C ARG A 9 -5.15 17.00 -5.86
N LEU A 10 -3.98 17.60 -5.65
CA LEU A 10 -3.20 17.41 -4.44
C LEU A 10 -3.71 18.33 -3.33
N ARG A 11 -3.94 17.77 -2.16
CA ARG A 11 -4.51 18.44 -1.00
C ARG A 11 -3.75 18.06 0.28
N THR A 12 -3.86 18.91 1.28
CA THR A 12 -3.41 18.61 2.64
C THR A 12 -4.55 18.96 3.60
N ILE A 13 -4.78 18.06 4.57
CA ILE A 13 -5.79 18.23 5.61
C ILE A 13 -5.13 18.04 6.97
N ASP A 14 -5.65 18.67 7.99
CA ASP A 14 -5.27 18.38 9.37
C ASP A 14 -6.14 17.23 9.91
N ALA A 15 -5.52 16.11 10.23
CA ALA A 15 -6.14 14.96 10.86
C ALA A 15 -5.20 14.42 11.94
N ASP A 16 -5.14 15.14 13.06
CA ASP A 16 -4.14 14.99 14.12
C ASP A 16 -2.72 15.18 13.57
N GLY A 17 -2.51 16.30 12.90
CA GLY A 17 -1.37 16.69 12.11
C GLY A 17 -1.59 16.55 10.60
N PRO A 18 -0.74 17.19 9.78
CA PRO A 18 -0.94 17.27 8.34
C PRO A 18 -0.93 15.89 7.69
N ILE A 19 -1.88 15.66 6.79
CA ILE A 19 -1.92 14.51 5.86
C ILE A 19 -2.09 15.05 4.45
N HIS A 20 -1.08 14.79 3.62
CA HIS A 20 -1.12 15.04 2.19
C HIS A 20 -1.85 13.89 1.49
N PHE A 21 -2.66 14.20 0.48
CA PHE A 21 -3.37 13.20 -0.30
C PHE A 21 -3.67 13.69 -1.72
N ALA A 22 -3.87 12.75 -2.60
CA ALA A 22 -4.36 12.95 -3.96
C ALA A 22 -5.86 12.67 -4.00
N ASP A 23 -6.62 13.63 -4.55
CA ASP A 23 -8.05 13.53 -4.81
C ASP A 23 -8.25 13.33 -6.33
N PHE A 24 -8.65 12.14 -6.72
CA PHE A 24 -8.91 11.79 -8.12
C PHE A 24 -10.33 12.17 -8.55
N GLY A 25 -11.15 12.68 -7.62
CA GLY A 25 -12.54 13.02 -7.89
C GLY A 25 -13.46 11.81 -7.86
N GLY A 26 -14.45 11.82 -8.74
CA GLY A 26 -15.51 10.82 -8.79
C GLY A 26 -16.65 11.09 -7.81
N SER A 27 -17.66 10.22 -7.83
CA SER A 27 -18.83 10.27 -6.96
C SER A 27 -19.26 8.87 -6.55
N GLY A 28 -20.07 8.76 -5.49
CA GLY A 28 -20.49 7.45 -4.95
C GLY A 28 -19.66 6.99 -3.77
N PRO A 29 -19.55 5.69 -3.51
CA PRO A 29 -18.89 5.18 -2.31
C PRO A 29 -17.41 5.56 -2.30
N PRO A 30 -16.88 6.01 -1.15
CA PRO A 30 -15.48 6.39 -1.08
C PRO A 30 -14.54 5.18 -1.15
N ILE A 31 -13.54 5.29 -2.02
CA ILE A 31 -12.38 4.41 -2.08
C ILE A 31 -11.18 5.19 -1.56
N VAL A 32 -10.48 4.62 -0.60
CA VAL A 32 -9.25 5.21 -0.04
C VAL A 32 -8.08 4.26 -0.26
N PHE A 33 -7.12 4.72 -1.05
CA PHE A 33 -5.90 4.00 -1.32
C PHE A 33 -4.87 4.17 -0.21
N VAL A 34 -4.30 3.07 0.25
CA VAL A 34 -3.29 2.98 1.32
C VAL A 34 -2.04 2.31 0.78
N HIS A 35 -0.99 3.09 0.57
CA HIS A 35 0.24 2.59 -0.06
C HIS A 35 1.09 1.69 0.86
N GLY A 36 2.03 0.96 0.27
CA GLY A 36 2.98 0.10 0.96
C GLY A 36 4.15 0.84 1.62
N LEU A 37 5.06 0.08 2.20
CA LEU A 37 6.28 0.58 2.83
C LEU A 37 7.13 1.38 1.83
N GLY A 38 7.46 2.63 2.18
CA GLY A 38 8.24 3.52 1.32
C GLY A 38 7.48 4.08 0.12
N GLY A 39 6.19 3.77 -0.04
CA GLY A 39 5.32 4.27 -1.10
C GLY A 39 4.78 5.67 -0.86
N SER A 40 3.74 6.00 -1.62
CA SER A 40 3.03 7.28 -1.63
C SER A 40 1.78 7.18 -2.52
N TYR A 41 1.02 8.26 -2.67
CA TYR A 41 -0.12 8.30 -3.58
C TYR A 41 0.27 7.98 -5.05
N GLU A 42 1.52 8.23 -5.45
CA GLU A 42 2.04 7.91 -6.78
C GLU A 42 1.87 6.43 -7.17
N ASN A 43 1.80 5.54 -6.20
CA ASN A 43 1.51 4.12 -6.43
C ASN A 43 0.15 3.86 -7.12
N TRP A 44 -0.75 4.86 -7.09
CA TRP A 44 -2.14 4.73 -7.54
C TRP A 44 -2.48 5.58 -8.76
N LEU A 45 -1.50 6.33 -9.31
CA LEU A 45 -1.70 7.21 -10.47
C LEU A 45 -2.23 6.46 -11.71
N GLY A 46 -1.83 5.20 -11.89
CA GLY A 46 -2.25 4.39 -13.02
C GLY A 46 -3.67 3.86 -12.94
N VAL A 47 -4.32 3.93 -11.77
CA VAL A 47 -5.63 3.30 -11.53
C VAL A 47 -6.66 4.27 -10.93
N GLY A 48 -6.19 5.36 -10.29
CA GLY A 48 -7.07 6.24 -9.54
C GLY A 48 -8.14 6.93 -10.39
N ALA A 49 -7.76 7.48 -11.54
CA ALA A 49 -8.68 8.17 -12.43
C ALA A 49 -9.74 7.22 -13.03
N GLN A 50 -9.35 5.99 -13.39
CA GLN A 50 -10.26 4.99 -13.93
C GLN A 50 -11.29 4.54 -12.87
N LEU A 51 -10.84 4.32 -11.62
CA LEU A 51 -11.76 3.99 -10.53
C LEU A 51 -12.65 5.18 -10.10
N ALA A 52 -12.23 6.42 -10.37
CA ALA A 52 -13.04 7.60 -10.13
C ALA A 52 -14.27 7.71 -11.05
N GLU A 53 -14.35 6.92 -12.12
CA GLU A 53 -15.55 6.76 -12.93
C GLU A 53 -16.66 5.99 -12.18
N HIS A 54 -16.31 5.23 -11.13
CA HIS A 54 -17.19 4.33 -10.40
C HIS A 54 -17.35 4.69 -8.91
N ALA A 55 -16.49 5.56 -8.37
CA ALA A 55 -16.40 5.83 -6.94
C ALA A 55 -15.79 7.21 -6.67
N ARG A 56 -15.90 7.72 -5.44
CA ARG A 56 -15.09 8.85 -4.97
C ARG A 56 -13.73 8.33 -4.54
N VAL A 57 -12.65 8.75 -5.21
CA VAL A 57 -11.33 8.11 -5.04
C VAL A 57 -10.31 9.07 -4.44
N LEU A 58 -9.72 8.66 -3.32
CA LEU A 58 -8.68 9.38 -2.59
C LEU A 58 -7.46 8.46 -2.37
N ALA A 59 -6.24 9.01 -2.42
CA ALA A 59 -5.02 8.29 -2.07
C ALA A 59 -4.19 9.12 -1.09
N LEU A 60 -4.04 8.64 0.14
CA LEU A 60 -3.29 9.38 1.15
C LEU A 60 -1.81 9.01 1.13
N ASP A 61 -0.96 9.98 1.48
CA ASP A 61 0.42 9.73 1.89
C ASP A 61 0.42 9.43 3.40
N LEU A 62 0.86 8.25 3.78
CA LEU A 62 0.92 7.84 5.18
C LEU A 62 1.95 8.68 5.95
N PRO A 63 1.75 8.97 7.26
CA PRO A 63 2.71 9.70 8.07
C PRO A 63 4.14 9.16 7.96
N GLY A 64 5.09 10.04 7.68
CA GLY A 64 6.49 9.70 7.45
C GLY A 64 6.82 9.26 6.02
N PHE A 65 5.82 9.19 5.13
CA PHE A 65 5.94 8.79 3.73
C PHE A 65 5.34 9.82 2.79
N GLY A 66 5.63 9.69 1.47
CA GLY A 66 5.18 10.65 0.50
C GLY A 66 5.56 12.07 0.93
N ARG A 67 4.60 12.97 0.93
CA ARG A 67 4.75 14.37 1.37
C ARG A 67 4.18 14.63 2.77
N THR A 68 3.73 13.58 3.46
CA THR A 68 3.19 13.67 4.82
C THR A 68 4.32 13.54 5.85
N PRO A 69 4.67 14.60 6.62
CA PRO A 69 5.67 14.50 7.67
C PRO A 69 5.17 13.64 8.84
N PRO A 70 6.07 13.13 9.70
CA PRO A 70 5.70 12.43 10.92
C PRO A 70 4.85 13.30 11.87
N ALA A 71 5.20 14.57 12.02
CA ALA A 71 4.51 15.55 12.86
C ALA A 71 4.22 15.03 14.29
N GLY A 72 5.23 14.43 14.95
CA GLY A 72 5.13 13.86 16.28
C GLY A 72 4.43 12.49 16.37
N ARG A 73 3.82 12.01 15.29
CA ARG A 73 3.13 10.71 15.25
C ARG A 73 4.12 9.55 15.28
N ALA A 74 3.76 8.48 15.98
CA ALA A 74 4.54 7.24 15.97
C ALA A 74 4.43 6.55 14.60
N ILE A 75 5.55 6.35 13.92
CA ILE A 75 5.60 5.67 12.62
C ILE A 75 5.67 4.15 12.83
N THR A 76 4.64 3.63 13.42
CA THR A 76 4.36 2.21 13.62
C THR A 76 3.05 1.84 12.92
N VAL A 77 2.80 0.56 12.66
CA VAL A 77 1.53 0.12 12.04
C VAL A 77 0.32 0.67 12.79
N THR A 78 0.32 0.59 14.12
CA THR A 78 -0.77 1.14 14.94
C THR A 78 -0.85 2.67 14.91
N GLY A 79 0.29 3.37 14.94
CA GLY A 79 0.32 4.83 14.86
C GLY A 79 -0.17 5.35 13.51
N ILE A 80 0.25 4.69 12.42
CA ILE A 80 -0.19 5.00 11.07
C ILE A 80 -1.69 4.65 10.89
N GLN A 81 -2.16 3.55 11.47
CA GLN A 81 -3.59 3.21 11.46
C GLN A 81 -4.44 4.28 12.16
N ARG A 82 -3.98 4.83 13.29
CA ARG A 82 -4.69 5.96 13.94
C ARG A 82 -4.79 7.19 13.04
N ALA A 83 -3.70 7.51 12.33
CA ALA A 83 -3.71 8.61 11.36
C ALA A 83 -4.66 8.34 10.18
N LEU A 84 -4.71 7.10 9.67
CA LEU A 84 -5.70 6.67 8.68
C LEU A 84 -7.13 6.86 9.23
N HIS A 85 -7.39 6.44 10.48
CA HIS A 85 -8.69 6.64 11.11
C HIS A 85 -9.08 8.13 11.19
N GLY A 86 -8.15 8.98 11.62
CA GLY A 86 -8.34 10.43 11.62
C GLY A 86 -8.65 10.99 10.23
N PHE A 87 -7.92 10.54 9.22
CA PHE A 87 -8.17 10.91 7.81
C PHE A 87 -9.56 10.48 7.34
N LEU A 88 -9.97 9.26 7.63
CA LEU A 88 -11.31 8.76 7.28
C LEU A 88 -12.41 9.62 7.91
N LYS A 89 -12.27 9.99 9.17
CA LYS A 89 -13.24 10.85 9.86
C LYS A 89 -13.31 12.25 9.27
N THR A 90 -12.16 12.84 8.93
CA THR A 90 -12.06 14.26 8.58
C THR A 90 -12.26 14.51 7.08
N ALA A 91 -11.68 13.66 6.21
CA ALA A 91 -11.70 13.85 4.76
C ALA A 91 -12.82 13.07 4.06
N VAL A 92 -13.25 11.95 4.65
CA VAL A 92 -14.23 11.05 4.02
C VAL A 92 -15.61 11.20 4.67
N GLY A 93 -15.71 11.08 5.98
CA GLY A 93 -16.94 11.31 6.75
C GLY A 93 -17.95 10.15 6.73
N GLU A 94 -17.68 9.07 6.00
CA GLU A 94 -18.52 7.89 5.85
C GLU A 94 -17.67 6.61 5.75
N PRO A 95 -18.26 5.40 5.91
CA PRO A 95 -17.51 4.16 5.77
C PRO A 95 -16.90 4.02 4.37
N ALA A 96 -15.60 3.74 4.29
CA ALA A 96 -14.85 3.68 3.04
C ALA A 96 -14.44 2.25 2.65
N ILE A 97 -14.28 2.02 1.36
CA ILE A 97 -13.56 0.86 0.84
C ILE A 97 -12.07 1.18 0.90
N LEU A 98 -11.31 0.42 1.68
CA LEU A 98 -9.88 0.60 1.78
C LEU A 98 -9.15 -0.32 0.80
N VAL A 99 -8.35 0.26 -0.07
CA VAL A 99 -7.52 -0.47 -1.03
C VAL A 99 -6.07 -0.36 -0.58
N GLY A 100 -5.53 -1.43 0.00
CA GLY A 100 -4.22 -1.41 0.64
C GLY A 100 -3.21 -2.34 0.00
N ASN A 101 -2.04 -1.82 -0.42
CA ASN A 101 -0.95 -2.63 -0.94
C ASN A 101 0.09 -2.91 0.16
N SER A 102 0.53 -4.16 0.28
CA SER A 102 1.63 -4.57 1.16
C SER A 102 1.42 -4.13 2.63
N MET A 103 2.29 -3.28 3.19
CA MET A 103 2.10 -2.66 4.51
C MET A 103 0.77 -1.89 4.59
N GLY A 104 0.34 -1.24 3.51
CA GLY A 104 -0.96 -0.58 3.43
C GLY A 104 -2.12 -1.55 3.61
N GLY A 105 -1.99 -2.77 3.09
CA GLY A 105 -2.94 -3.87 3.33
C GLY A 105 -3.02 -4.27 4.81
N LEU A 106 -1.87 -4.39 5.48
CA LEU A 106 -1.83 -4.65 6.93
C LEU A 106 -2.47 -3.51 7.74
N ILE A 107 -2.23 -2.26 7.34
CA ILE A 107 -2.84 -1.08 7.98
C ILE A 107 -4.36 -1.08 7.76
N ALA A 108 -4.83 -1.36 6.55
CA ALA A 108 -6.25 -1.46 6.22
C ALA A 108 -6.96 -2.58 7.00
N MET A 109 -6.33 -3.76 7.11
CA MET A 109 -6.84 -4.86 7.95
C MET A 109 -6.87 -4.46 9.43
N THR A 110 -5.84 -3.76 9.92
CA THR A 110 -5.80 -3.27 11.30
C THR A 110 -6.91 -2.23 11.55
N GLN A 111 -7.22 -1.39 10.55
CA GLN A 111 -8.34 -0.44 10.62
C GLN A 111 -9.67 -1.17 10.68
N ALA A 112 -9.88 -2.16 9.81
CA ALA A 112 -11.13 -2.93 9.76
C ALA A 112 -11.40 -3.73 11.05
N ALA A 113 -10.36 -4.28 11.67
CA ALA A 113 -10.50 -5.01 12.93
C ALA A 113 -10.77 -4.08 14.13
N ARG A 114 -10.18 -2.88 14.15
CA ARG A 114 -10.30 -1.96 15.30
C ARG A 114 -11.48 -1.01 15.20
N GLU A 115 -11.81 -0.59 14.01
CA GLU A 115 -12.79 0.45 13.70
C GLU A 115 -13.73 -0.02 12.57
N PRO A 116 -14.43 -1.16 12.76
CA PRO A 116 -15.19 -1.82 11.69
C PRO A 116 -16.26 -0.90 11.08
N ALA A 117 -16.85 0.00 11.85
CA ALA A 117 -17.86 0.95 11.35
C ALA A 117 -17.31 1.95 10.33
N SER A 118 -16.00 2.13 10.24
CA SER A 118 -15.35 3.02 9.27
C SER A 118 -14.99 2.35 7.94
N VAL A 119 -15.20 1.02 7.82
CA VAL A 119 -14.75 0.23 6.67
C VAL A 119 -15.91 -0.47 6.01
N ALA A 120 -16.29 -0.02 4.81
CA ALA A 120 -17.34 -0.62 4.01
C ALA A 120 -16.89 -1.89 3.27
N GLY A 121 -15.58 -2.01 3.01
CA GLY A 121 -14.97 -3.16 2.33
C GLY A 121 -13.46 -3.03 2.25
N LEU A 122 -12.79 -4.13 1.89
CA LEU A 122 -11.35 -4.19 1.72
C LEU A 122 -10.96 -4.72 0.33
N VAL A 123 -10.01 -4.08 -0.31
CA VAL A 123 -9.25 -4.65 -1.43
C VAL A 123 -7.78 -4.73 -0.97
N LEU A 124 -7.32 -5.93 -0.73
CA LEU A 124 -5.99 -6.19 -0.19
C LEU A 124 -5.07 -6.65 -1.32
N VAL A 125 -4.14 -5.79 -1.69
CA VAL A 125 -3.22 -6.01 -2.81
C VAL A 125 -1.91 -6.53 -2.26
N THR A 126 -1.60 -7.82 -2.48
CA THR A 126 -0.37 -8.46 -1.97
C THR A 126 -0.04 -8.01 -0.54
N PRO A 127 -0.98 -8.13 0.42
CA PRO A 127 -0.82 -7.55 1.75
C PRO A 127 0.37 -8.15 2.50
N ALA A 128 1.00 -7.37 3.40
CA ALA A 128 2.07 -7.86 4.24
C ALA A 128 1.52 -8.89 5.26
N LEU A 129 1.87 -10.17 5.06
CA LEU A 129 1.32 -11.32 5.78
C LEU A 129 2.41 -12.13 6.48
N PRO A 130 2.07 -12.84 7.57
CA PRO A 130 2.90 -13.93 8.05
C PRO A 130 3.17 -14.94 6.93
N ARG A 131 4.38 -15.47 6.90
CA ARG A 131 4.76 -16.52 5.94
C ARG A 131 3.95 -17.80 6.22
N ALA A 132 3.25 -18.30 5.21
CA ALA A 132 2.55 -19.57 5.32
C ALA A 132 3.55 -20.73 5.57
N PRO A 133 3.16 -21.78 6.32
CA PRO A 133 4.00 -22.95 6.50
C PRO A 133 4.44 -23.53 5.15
N GLY A 134 5.73 -23.87 5.03
CA GLY A 134 6.32 -24.42 3.79
C GLY A 134 6.60 -23.39 2.68
N ALA A 135 6.06 -22.20 2.73
CA ALA A 135 6.36 -21.17 1.74
C ALA A 135 7.81 -20.68 1.86
N ARG A 136 8.42 -20.36 0.73
CA ARG A 136 9.80 -19.87 0.68
C ARG A 136 9.80 -18.39 0.30
N ILE A 137 10.68 -17.62 0.91
CA ILE A 137 11.03 -16.24 0.51
C ILE A 137 12.50 -16.29 0.10
N GLU A 138 12.86 -15.65 -0.99
CA GLU A 138 14.23 -15.61 -1.48
C GLU A 138 15.18 -15.12 -0.38
N LEU A 139 16.34 -15.74 -0.23
CA LEU A 139 17.35 -15.35 0.76
C LEU A 139 17.77 -13.88 0.60
N LYS A 140 17.87 -13.41 -0.65
CA LYS A 140 18.17 -12.00 -0.96
C LYS A 140 17.16 -11.03 -0.35
N VAL A 141 15.85 -11.36 -0.41
CA VAL A 141 14.79 -10.55 0.18
C VAL A 141 14.88 -10.59 1.71
N GLN A 142 15.08 -11.77 2.30
CA GLN A 142 15.25 -11.90 3.75
C GLN A 142 16.45 -11.07 4.26
N THR A 143 17.59 -11.15 3.57
CA THR A 143 18.81 -10.38 3.90
C THR A 143 18.53 -8.89 3.81
N LEU A 144 17.84 -8.42 2.76
CA LEU A 144 17.50 -7.02 2.60
C LEU A 144 16.65 -6.49 3.78
N PHE A 145 15.62 -7.22 4.16
CA PHE A 145 14.78 -6.84 5.30
C PHE A 145 15.54 -6.93 6.64
N ALA A 146 16.45 -7.89 6.81
CA ALA A 146 17.32 -7.96 7.97
C ALA A 146 18.21 -6.72 8.08
N LEU A 147 18.83 -6.28 6.98
CA LEU A 147 19.63 -5.05 6.95
C LEU A 147 18.83 -3.80 7.34
N TYR A 148 17.53 -3.73 6.99
CA TYR A 148 16.67 -2.61 7.35
C TYR A 148 16.31 -2.54 8.85
N VAL A 149 16.47 -3.63 9.60
CA VAL A 149 16.07 -3.65 11.02
C VAL A 149 17.24 -3.69 12.01
N ILE A 150 18.46 -3.98 11.56
CA ILE A 150 19.64 -4.02 12.45
C ILE A 150 19.97 -2.59 12.94
N PRO A 151 20.01 -2.34 14.26
CA PRO A 151 20.39 -1.05 14.81
C PRO A 151 21.80 -0.63 14.35
N GLY A 152 21.96 0.66 14.02
CA GLY A 152 23.24 1.20 13.53
C GLY A 152 23.54 0.89 12.06
N VAL A 153 23.19 -0.31 11.56
CA VAL A 153 23.45 -0.72 10.18
C VAL A 153 22.42 -0.10 9.20
N ALA A 154 21.14 -0.14 9.54
CA ALA A 154 20.07 0.30 8.64
C ALA A 154 20.25 1.75 8.13
N PRO A 155 20.55 2.78 8.96
CA PRO A 155 20.72 4.13 8.47
C PRO A 155 21.92 4.27 7.52
N LEU A 156 23.03 3.60 7.84
CA LEU A 156 24.24 3.62 7.02
C LEU A 156 24.02 2.91 5.69
N PHE A 157 23.37 1.75 5.72
CA PHE A 157 23.03 1.00 4.53
C PHE A 157 22.13 1.80 3.57
N LEU A 158 21.05 2.42 4.09
CA LEU A 158 20.13 3.24 3.29
C LEU A 158 20.84 4.44 2.68
N ARG A 159 21.67 5.14 3.47
CA ARG A 159 22.43 6.31 3.01
C ARG A 159 23.44 5.94 1.93
N ASN A 160 24.23 4.89 2.13
CA ASN A 160 25.25 4.44 1.18
C ASN A 160 24.59 3.94 -0.12
N ARG A 161 23.45 3.23 0.00
CA ARG A 161 22.67 2.78 -1.16
C ARG A 161 22.14 3.97 -1.95
N ALA A 162 21.60 4.99 -1.29
CA ALA A 162 21.11 6.21 -1.93
C ALA A 162 22.24 7.00 -2.62
N ALA A 163 23.38 7.16 -1.96
CA ALA A 163 24.53 7.85 -2.53
C ALA A 163 25.09 7.14 -3.77
N ARG A 164 25.07 5.79 -3.78
CA ARG A 164 25.58 4.98 -4.91
C ARG A 164 24.65 4.96 -6.10
N LEU A 165 23.34 4.89 -5.88
CA LEU A 165 22.36 4.63 -6.94
C LEU A 165 21.66 5.88 -7.46
N GLY A 166 21.60 6.92 -6.66
CA GLY A 166 20.75 8.08 -6.94
C GLY A 166 19.26 7.75 -7.01
N PRO A 167 18.41 8.75 -7.26
CA PRO A 167 16.95 8.55 -7.32
C PRO A 167 16.52 7.55 -8.40
N GLU A 168 17.08 7.66 -9.60
CA GLU A 168 16.78 6.80 -10.75
C GLU A 168 17.14 5.33 -10.49
N GLY A 169 18.33 5.12 -9.95
CA GLY A 169 18.82 3.78 -9.64
C GLY A 169 18.04 3.12 -8.50
N LEU A 170 17.63 3.91 -7.49
CA LEU A 170 16.79 3.43 -6.39
C LEU A 170 15.42 2.96 -6.89
N VAL A 171 14.78 3.75 -7.76
CA VAL A 171 13.48 3.38 -8.37
C VAL A 171 13.63 2.17 -9.27
N ALA A 172 14.68 2.11 -10.10
CA ALA A 172 14.94 0.97 -10.97
C ALA A 172 15.17 -0.33 -10.18
N GLU A 173 15.94 -0.29 -9.08
CA GLU A 173 16.11 -1.45 -8.19
C GLU A 173 14.81 -1.86 -7.52
N LEU A 174 14.01 -0.86 -7.08
CA LEU A 174 12.72 -1.12 -6.45
C LEU A 174 11.77 -1.83 -7.42
N LEU A 175 11.64 -1.34 -8.65
CA LEU A 175 10.78 -1.96 -9.65
C LEU A 175 11.24 -3.37 -10.03
N ARG A 176 12.57 -3.61 -10.14
CA ARG A 176 13.13 -4.97 -10.34
C ARG A 176 12.81 -5.93 -9.20
N LEU A 177 12.67 -5.43 -7.98
CA LEU A 177 12.30 -6.23 -6.81
C LEU A 177 10.79 -6.51 -6.79
N LEU A 178 9.96 -5.51 -7.09
CA LEU A 178 8.51 -5.54 -6.92
C LEU A 178 7.76 -6.10 -8.12
N CYS A 179 8.27 -5.91 -9.33
CA CYS A 179 7.61 -6.34 -10.56
C CYS A 179 8.23 -7.61 -11.13
N THR A 180 7.45 -8.39 -11.84
CA THR A 180 7.96 -9.44 -12.75
C THR A 180 8.63 -8.76 -13.95
N ASP A 181 7.98 -7.75 -14.51
CA ASP A 181 8.52 -6.91 -15.57
C ASP A 181 8.29 -5.42 -15.28
N GLY A 182 9.32 -4.73 -14.77
CA GLY A 182 9.26 -3.30 -14.47
C GLY A 182 9.07 -2.40 -15.71
N SER A 183 9.23 -2.90 -16.93
CA SER A 183 8.98 -2.14 -18.15
C SER A 183 7.50 -1.87 -18.39
N ARG A 184 6.63 -2.69 -17.82
CA ARG A 184 5.16 -2.54 -17.86
C ARG A 184 4.68 -1.31 -17.07
N VAL A 185 5.47 -0.82 -16.11
CA VAL A 185 5.13 0.41 -15.37
C VAL A 185 5.31 1.63 -16.30
N PRO A 186 4.26 2.42 -16.54
CA PRO A 186 4.32 3.57 -17.45
C PRO A 186 5.44 4.55 -17.10
N GLY A 187 6.11 5.08 -18.11
CA GLY A 187 7.25 5.99 -17.94
C GLY A 187 6.93 7.23 -17.10
N ALA A 188 5.74 7.79 -17.25
CA ALA A 188 5.26 8.92 -16.43
C ALA A 188 5.15 8.56 -14.95
N ILE A 189 4.67 7.37 -14.60
CA ILE A 189 4.59 6.89 -13.22
C ILE A 189 5.99 6.66 -12.66
N ARG A 190 6.88 6.03 -13.43
CA ARG A 190 8.31 5.88 -13.04
C ARG A 190 8.95 7.24 -12.77
N GLY A 191 8.71 8.22 -13.63
CA GLY A 191 9.19 9.59 -13.47
C GLY A 191 8.69 10.22 -12.17
N ALA A 192 7.39 10.10 -11.85
CA ALA A 192 6.82 10.61 -10.61
C ALA A 192 7.49 9.98 -9.36
N HIS A 193 7.77 8.67 -9.38
CA HIS A 193 8.51 8.01 -8.31
C HIS A 193 9.97 8.48 -8.20
N VAL A 194 10.63 8.78 -9.32
CA VAL A 194 11.99 9.34 -9.32
C VAL A 194 12.00 10.73 -8.69
N GLU A 195 11.08 11.61 -9.09
CA GLU A 195 10.97 12.95 -8.52
C GLU A 195 10.65 12.93 -7.02
N LEU A 196 9.72 12.08 -6.58
CA LEU A 196 9.47 11.91 -5.16
C LEU A 196 10.72 11.38 -4.43
N THR A 197 11.46 10.44 -5.03
CA THR A 197 12.66 9.89 -4.41
C THR A 197 13.75 10.95 -4.30
N ARG A 198 13.91 11.80 -5.30
CA ARG A 198 14.80 12.97 -5.27
C ARG A 198 14.42 13.92 -4.13
N ALA A 199 13.16 14.35 -4.08
CA ALA A 199 12.66 15.20 -3.01
C ALA A 199 12.85 14.57 -1.62
N ARG A 200 12.63 13.27 -1.50
CA ARG A 200 12.83 12.52 -0.25
C ARG A 200 14.28 12.57 0.25
N LEU A 201 15.23 12.46 -0.65
CA LEU A 201 16.65 12.51 -0.31
C LEU A 201 17.11 13.93 0.05
N GLU A 202 16.57 14.95 -0.61
CA GLU A 202 17.00 16.34 -0.47
C GLU A 202 16.27 17.10 0.65
N THR A 203 14.95 16.86 0.81
CA THR A 203 14.10 17.74 1.64
C THR A 203 13.36 17.03 2.78
N MET A 204 13.48 15.70 2.90
CA MET A 204 12.72 14.93 3.90
C MET A 204 13.65 14.21 4.90
N PRO A 205 14.22 14.92 5.88
CA PRO A 205 15.23 14.36 6.81
C PRO A 205 14.68 13.22 7.68
N TRP A 206 13.37 13.10 7.81
CA TRP A 206 12.70 12.05 8.57
C TRP A 206 12.57 10.71 7.79
N ALA A 207 12.70 10.71 6.46
CA ALA A 207 12.29 9.60 5.59
C ALA A 207 12.95 8.26 5.96
N HIS A 208 14.26 8.25 6.20
CA HIS A 208 14.97 7.03 6.58
C HIS A 208 14.54 6.49 7.95
N ARG A 209 14.34 7.38 8.94
CA ARG A 209 13.90 6.99 10.29
C ARG A 209 12.46 6.45 10.24
N ALA A 210 11.59 7.09 9.48
CA ALA A 210 10.22 6.65 9.27
C ALA A 210 10.17 5.25 8.62
N PHE A 211 10.94 5.05 7.54
CA PHE A 211 11.05 3.77 6.86
C PHE A 211 11.50 2.64 7.80
N ILE A 212 12.58 2.87 8.57
CA ILE A 212 13.11 1.88 9.52
C ILE A 212 12.09 1.57 10.61
N SER A 213 11.45 2.59 11.18
CA SER A 213 10.44 2.42 12.25
C SER A 213 9.23 1.62 11.76
N ALA A 214 8.68 1.97 10.60
CA ALA A 214 7.57 1.25 9.99
C ALA A 214 7.95 -0.19 9.66
N THR A 215 9.14 -0.43 9.09
CA THR A 215 9.63 -1.78 8.78
C THR A 215 9.71 -2.65 10.03
N ARG A 216 10.31 -2.15 11.11
CA ARG A 216 10.40 -2.87 12.38
C ARG A 216 9.03 -3.19 12.95
N SER A 217 8.12 -2.22 12.95
CA SER A 217 6.76 -2.41 13.44
C SER A 217 5.96 -3.41 12.60
N MET A 218 6.07 -3.36 11.28
CA MET A 218 5.45 -4.31 10.36
C MET A 218 5.99 -5.73 10.62
N LEU A 219 7.31 -5.90 10.65
CA LEU A 219 7.92 -7.20 10.92
C LEU A 219 7.56 -7.74 12.29
N ALA A 220 7.50 -6.89 13.32
CA ALA A 220 7.08 -7.31 14.65
C ALA A 220 5.64 -7.87 14.68
N GLN A 221 4.77 -7.43 13.77
CA GLN A 221 3.40 -7.99 13.66
C GLN A 221 3.39 -9.30 12.86
N ILE A 222 4.00 -9.33 11.68
CA ILE A 222 3.97 -10.54 10.83
C ILE A 222 4.75 -11.72 11.45
N LEU A 223 5.73 -11.45 12.31
CA LEU A 223 6.45 -12.48 13.07
C LEU A 223 5.67 -13.02 14.28
N ARG A 224 4.46 -12.53 14.53
CA ARG A 224 3.54 -13.02 15.57
C ARG A 224 2.26 -13.59 14.95
N PRO A 225 2.32 -14.70 14.20
CA PRO A 225 1.22 -15.17 13.36
C PRO A 225 -0.06 -15.46 14.16
N ARG A 226 0.02 -15.99 15.38
CA ARG A 226 -1.17 -16.25 16.21
C ARG A 226 -1.95 -14.96 16.53
N ARG A 227 -1.27 -13.86 16.82
CA ARG A 227 -1.90 -12.57 17.08
C ARG A 227 -2.43 -11.95 15.79
N TYR A 228 -1.68 -12.11 14.72
CA TYR A 228 -2.05 -11.62 13.40
C TYR A 228 -3.34 -12.28 12.91
N TYR A 229 -3.42 -13.59 12.97
CA TYR A 229 -4.59 -14.33 12.51
C TYR A 229 -5.83 -14.07 13.36
N ARG A 230 -5.70 -13.92 14.68
CA ARG A 230 -6.82 -13.46 15.52
C ARG A 230 -7.38 -12.11 15.09
N MET A 231 -6.52 -11.16 14.74
CA MET A 231 -6.98 -9.87 14.21
C MET A 231 -7.74 -10.05 12.87
N ILE A 232 -7.32 -10.99 12.02
CA ILE A 232 -8.02 -11.28 10.76
C ILE A 232 -9.41 -11.87 11.00
N GLU A 233 -9.56 -12.73 12.00
CA GLU A 233 -10.85 -13.33 12.39
C GLU A 233 -11.88 -12.29 12.84
N GLU A 234 -11.45 -11.15 13.38
CA GLU A 234 -12.29 -10.03 13.80
C GLU A 234 -12.82 -9.18 12.61
N ILE A 235 -12.29 -9.36 11.40
CA ILE A 235 -12.69 -8.55 10.23
C ILE A 235 -14.00 -9.07 9.65
N VAL A 236 -15.03 -8.21 9.69
CA VAL A 236 -16.36 -8.50 9.14
C VAL A 236 -16.58 -7.91 7.75
N ALA A 237 -15.73 -6.97 7.33
CA ALA A 237 -15.85 -6.30 6.04
C ALA A 237 -15.68 -7.28 4.88
N PRO A 238 -16.52 -7.19 3.82
CA PRO A 238 -16.31 -7.94 2.60
C PRO A 238 -14.94 -7.62 2.00
N THR A 239 -14.23 -8.64 1.54
CA THR A 239 -12.83 -8.48 1.16
C THR A 239 -12.50 -9.19 -0.15
N LEU A 240 -11.80 -8.46 -1.03
CA LEU A 240 -11.11 -8.97 -2.20
C LEU A 240 -9.60 -9.01 -1.94
N LEU A 241 -8.97 -10.16 -2.10
CA LEU A 241 -7.52 -10.30 -2.20
C LEU A 241 -7.11 -10.26 -3.68
N ILE A 242 -6.13 -9.43 -4.03
CA ILE A 242 -5.47 -9.46 -5.35
C ILE A 242 -4.01 -9.80 -5.12
N HIS A 243 -3.50 -10.86 -5.77
CA HIS A 243 -2.14 -11.32 -5.56
C HIS A 243 -1.45 -11.68 -6.87
N GLY A 244 -0.25 -11.12 -7.09
CA GLY A 244 0.59 -11.53 -8.21
C GLY A 244 1.24 -12.90 -7.93
N ARG A 245 1.16 -13.83 -8.88
CA ARG A 245 1.71 -15.18 -8.71
C ARG A 245 3.21 -15.17 -8.43
N ASP A 246 3.92 -14.23 -9.05
CA ASP A 246 5.39 -14.12 -9.00
C ASP A 246 5.88 -13.13 -7.94
N ASP A 247 5.04 -12.86 -6.92
CA ASP A 247 5.42 -12.01 -5.79
C ASP A 247 6.60 -12.60 -5.02
N ARG A 248 7.75 -11.90 -5.06
CA ARG A 248 8.99 -12.30 -4.40
C ARG A 248 9.03 -11.92 -2.91
N LEU A 249 8.15 -11.02 -2.46
CA LEU A 249 8.12 -10.49 -1.09
C LEU A 249 7.15 -11.25 -0.21
N VAL A 250 5.94 -11.48 -0.72
CA VAL A 250 4.88 -12.18 0.00
C VAL A 250 4.44 -13.38 -0.83
N PRO A 251 4.71 -14.62 -0.40
CA PRO A 251 4.29 -15.81 -1.14
C PRO A 251 2.77 -15.88 -1.30
N LEU A 252 2.29 -16.22 -2.50
CA LEU A 252 0.85 -16.41 -2.79
C LEU A 252 0.17 -17.35 -1.77
N ALA A 253 0.89 -18.38 -1.31
CA ALA A 253 0.42 -19.31 -0.29
C ALA A 253 -0.01 -18.60 1.02
N SER A 254 0.56 -17.43 1.33
CA SER A 254 0.16 -16.64 2.51
C SER A 254 -1.24 -16.05 2.32
N SER A 255 -1.59 -15.54 1.14
CA SER A 255 -2.97 -15.08 0.85
C SER A 255 -3.95 -16.25 0.79
N GLN A 256 -3.55 -17.38 0.21
CA GLN A 256 -4.38 -18.60 0.21
C GLN A 256 -4.67 -19.12 1.63
N ALA A 257 -3.73 -18.95 2.56
CA ALA A 257 -3.95 -19.32 3.96
C ALA A 257 -5.03 -18.43 4.64
N LEU A 258 -5.18 -17.16 4.24
CA LEU A 258 -6.24 -16.30 4.77
C LEU A 258 -7.64 -16.78 4.39
N LEU A 259 -7.83 -17.35 3.22
CA LEU A 259 -9.14 -17.86 2.79
C LEU A 259 -9.64 -19.02 3.66
N ARG A 260 -8.74 -19.73 4.36
CA ARG A 260 -9.14 -20.78 5.32
C ARG A 260 -9.71 -20.18 6.61
N LEU A 261 -9.26 -18.98 6.98
CA LEU A 261 -9.76 -18.23 8.15
C LEU A 261 -10.99 -17.42 7.80
N GLN A 262 -11.02 -16.92 6.57
CA GLN A 262 -12.07 -16.04 6.05
C GLN A 262 -12.64 -16.60 4.74
N PRO A 263 -13.47 -17.66 4.78
CA PRO A 263 -13.94 -18.35 3.57
C PRO A 263 -14.88 -17.51 2.69
N LYS A 264 -15.38 -16.39 3.22
CA LYS A 264 -16.20 -15.43 2.46
C LYS A 264 -15.38 -14.43 1.65
N TRP A 265 -14.07 -14.36 1.88
CA TRP A 265 -13.18 -13.49 1.11
C TRP A 265 -12.94 -14.06 -0.28
N SER A 266 -12.76 -13.21 -1.26
CA SER A 266 -12.42 -13.59 -2.63
C SER A 266 -10.92 -13.42 -2.87
N LEU A 267 -10.32 -14.26 -3.71
CA LEU A 267 -8.94 -14.13 -4.15
C LEU A 267 -8.87 -14.15 -5.67
N GLU A 268 -8.28 -13.12 -6.24
CA GLU A 268 -7.91 -13.04 -7.65
C GLU A 268 -6.39 -13.10 -7.78
N VAL A 269 -5.91 -14.09 -8.54
CA VAL A 269 -4.47 -14.30 -8.78
C VAL A 269 -4.12 -13.77 -10.16
N PHE A 270 -3.10 -12.94 -10.21
CA PHE A 270 -2.58 -12.38 -11.46
C PHE A 270 -1.32 -13.14 -11.87
N ASP A 271 -1.42 -13.93 -12.93
CA ASP A 271 -0.27 -14.60 -13.54
C ASP A 271 0.67 -13.56 -14.17
N ASP A 272 1.96 -13.84 -14.18
CA ASP A 272 3.04 -12.94 -14.67
C ASP A 272 3.12 -11.59 -13.98
N ILE A 273 2.65 -11.46 -12.75
CA ILE A 273 2.63 -10.21 -12.00
C ILE A 273 3.31 -10.41 -10.64
N GLY A 274 4.07 -9.39 -10.24
CA GLY A 274 4.77 -9.36 -8.96
C GLY A 274 3.96 -8.75 -7.82
N HIS A 275 4.66 -7.99 -6.97
CA HIS A 275 4.15 -7.42 -5.70
C HIS A 275 3.26 -6.18 -5.87
N VAL A 276 3.20 -5.59 -7.06
CA VAL A 276 2.49 -4.31 -7.30
C VAL A 276 1.57 -4.40 -8.54
N PRO A 277 0.52 -5.25 -8.49
CA PRO A 277 -0.42 -5.43 -9.59
C PRO A 277 -0.99 -4.13 -10.14
N GLN A 278 -1.26 -3.14 -9.27
CA GLN A 278 -1.79 -1.82 -9.63
C GLN A 278 -0.80 -0.98 -10.47
N LEU A 279 0.49 -1.26 -10.40
CA LEU A 279 1.53 -0.61 -11.22
C LEU A 279 1.85 -1.41 -12.47
N GLU A 280 1.93 -2.74 -12.35
CA GLU A 280 2.40 -3.64 -13.40
C GLU A 280 1.29 -4.03 -14.38
N SER A 281 0.03 -4.06 -13.94
CA SER A 281 -1.14 -4.38 -14.78
C SER A 281 -2.37 -3.56 -14.37
N PRO A 282 -2.35 -2.21 -14.57
CA PRO A 282 -3.37 -1.30 -14.05
C PRO A 282 -4.77 -1.60 -14.59
N ALA A 283 -4.92 -1.90 -15.88
CA ALA A 283 -6.24 -2.19 -16.47
C ALA A 283 -6.87 -3.44 -15.83
N ARG A 284 -6.11 -4.53 -15.73
CA ARG A 284 -6.59 -5.77 -15.10
C ARG A 284 -6.92 -5.56 -13.62
N PHE A 285 -6.15 -4.70 -12.93
CA PHE A 285 -6.42 -4.33 -11.55
C PHE A 285 -7.75 -3.59 -11.41
N VAL A 286 -8.00 -2.58 -12.25
CA VAL A 286 -9.25 -1.82 -12.27
C VAL A 286 -10.43 -2.74 -12.54
N ASP A 287 -10.35 -3.59 -13.56
CA ASP A 287 -11.40 -4.55 -13.91
C ASP A 287 -11.74 -5.49 -12.73
N ALA A 288 -10.73 -5.98 -12.00
CA ALA A 288 -10.94 -6.84 -10.84
C ALA A 288 -11.68 -6.10 -9.71
N VAL A 289 -11.28 -4.86 -9.43
CA VAL A 289 -11.91 -4.03 -8.40
C VAL A 289 -13.34 -3.69 -8.79
N VAL A 290 -13.59 -3.25 -10.02
CA VAL A 290 -14.92 -2.87 -10.51
C VAL A 290 -15.88 -4.08 -10.49
N ARG A 291 -15.45 -5.25 -10.97
CA ARG A 291 -16.25 -6.48 -10.88
C ARG A 291 -16.63 -6.80 -9.44
N TRP A 292 -15.67 -6.71 -8.52
CA TRP A 292 -15.93 -6.99 -7.10
C TRP A 292 -16.88 -5.96 -6.49
N LEU A 293 -16.75 -4.66 -6.78
CA LEU A 293 -17.68 -3.62 -6.35
C LEU A 293 -19.12 -3.94 -6.79
N GLY A 294 -19.30 -4.41 -8.03
CA GLY A 294 -20.60 -4.82 -8.56
C GLY A 294 -21.24 -5.98 -7.78
N THR A 295 -20.45 -6.89 -7.21
CA THR A 295 -20.98 -7.99 -6.39
C THR A 295 -21.40 -7.54 -4.98
N GLN A 296 -20.89 -6.43 -4.47
CA GLN A 296 -21.23 -5.92 -3.14
C GLN A 296 -22.54 -5.11 -3.12
N ARG A 297 -23.04 -4.69 -4.27
CA ARG A 297 -24.29 -3.93 -4.41
C ARG A 297 -25.14 -4.54 -5.52
N PRO A 298 -25.90 -5.63 -5.27
CA PRO A 298 -26.82 -6.17 -6.26
C PRO A 298 -27.87 -5.11 -6.63
N GLY A 299 -27.87 -4.68 -7.91
CA GLY A 299 -28.81 -3.69 -8.46
C GLY A 299 -28.22 -2.33 -8.82
N VAL A 300 -27.00 -2.03 -8.45
CA VAL A 300 -26.26 -0.84 -8.96
C VAL A 300 -25.33 -1.29 -10.10
N ARG A 301 -25.62 -0.85 -11.33
CA ARG A 301 -24.66 -0.99 -12.45
C ARG A 301 -23.60 0.10 -12.28
N PHE A 302 -22.34 -0.30 -12.13
CA PHE A 302 -21.18 0.57 -12.17
C PHE A 302 -20.75 0.82 -13.61
#